data_a7a8436d327d600d6487593031979f36
#
_entry.id   a7a8436d327d600d6487593031979f36
#
_cell.length_a   1.000
_cell.length_b   1.000
_cell.length_c   1.000
_cell.angle_alpha   90.00
_cell.angle_beta   90.00
_cell.angle_gamma   90.00
#
_symmetry.space_group_name_H-M   'P 1'
#
loop_
_entity.id
_entity.type
_entity.pdbx_description
1 polymer ?
#
loop_
_entity_poly.entity_id
_entity_poly.type
_entity_poly.pdbx_seq_one_letter_code
_entity_poly.pdbx_strand_id
1 'polypeptide(L)'
;MRARFSKIACALAAAALTLAGCVGTLPAYQAPAGPANVRLSGVAEGGALSSVSGRFLVYRPKDACTHTLAGTLPFKENGVTTVIAPGQTVYLSVEFTRRTLNSTSMIDTARYLPVRPGMFYDVRAEYRGSGYELTIREMPMGGSGAGREVGILPGELPGC
;
A
#
# COMPACT_ATOMS: atom_id res chain seq x y z
N MET A 1 -2.98 -28.20 56.11
CA MET A 1 -2.08 -27.41 55.26
C MET A 1 -2.29 -27.72 53.79
N ARG A 2 -3.43 -27.39 53.16
CA ARG A 2 -3.67 -27.66 51.72
C ARG A 2 -4.63 -26.63 51.16
N ALA A 3 -4.28 -25.34 51.11
CA ALA A 3 -5.16 -24.33 50.45
C ALA A 3 -4.46 -23.04 50.01
N ARG A 4 -3.14 -23.03 49.79
CA ARG A 4 -2.45 -21.77 49.38
C ARG A 4 -1.75 -21.81 48.01
N PHE A 5 -1.72 -22.95 47.32
CA PHE A 5 -1.04 -23.06 46.01
C PHE A 5 -1.91 -22.76 44.80
N SER A 6 -3.24 -22.69 44.97
CA SER A 6 -4.14 -22.51 43.81
C SER A 6 -4.31 -21.05 43.35
N LYS A 7 -3.95 -20.06 44.16
CA LYS A 7 -4.14 -18.65 43.82
C LYS A 7 -2.98 -18.02 43.04
N ILE A 8 -1.81 -18.63 43.10
CA ILE A 8 -0.61 -18.10 42.38
C ILE A 8 -0.59 -18.54 40.92
N ALA A 9 -1.14 -19.71 40.60
CA ALA A 9 -1.20 -20.22 39.23
C ALA A 9 -2.12 -19.41 38.33
N CYS A 10 -3.22 -18.84 38.83
CA CYS A 10 -4.13 -18.01 38.05
C CYS A 10 -3.59 -16.60 37.75
N ALA A 11 -2.71 -16.06 38.58
CA ALA A 11 -2.15 -14.72 38.38
C ALA A 11 -1.07 -14.70 37.26
N LEU A 12 -0.35 -15.82 37.09
CA LEU A 12 0.66 -15.95 36.02
C LEU A 12 0.05 -16.17 34.63
N ALA A 13 -1.12 -16.79 34.53
CA ALA A 13 -1.81 -16.98 33.25
C ALA A 13 -2.45 -15.69 32.72
N ALA A 14 -2.83 -14.75 33.57
CA ALA A 14 -3.40 -13.46 33.17
C ALA A 14 -2.34 -12.47 32.65
N ALA A 15 -1.08 -12.58 33.07
CA ALA A 15 0.01 -11.70 32.64
C ALA A 15 0.57 -12.08 31.26
N ALA A 16 0.36 -13.31 30.80
CA ALA A 16 0.85 -13.77 29.50
C ALA A 16 -0.03 -13.32 28.31
N LEU A 17 -1.25 -12.87 28.56
CA LEU A 17 -2.20 -12.44 27.52
C LEU A 17 -2.06 -10.97 27.11
N THR A 18 -1.28 -10.15 27.81
CA THR A 18 -1.12 -8.73 27.51
C THR A 18 0.07 -8.41 26.60
N LEU A 19 0.86 -9.41 26.18
CA LEU A 19 1.98 -9.26 25.26
C LEU A 19 1.64 -9.64 23.82
N ALA A 20 0.37 -9.87 23.47
CA ALA A 20 -0.08 -9.86 22.09
C ALA A 20 0.02 -8.40 21.60
N GLY A 21 1.26 -7.99 21.28
CA GLY A 21 1.54 -6.68 20.71
C GLY A 21 0.57 -6.41 19.59
N CYS A 22 -0.10 -5.27 19.63
CA CYS A 22 -0.90 -4.76 18.55
C CYS A 22 -0.05 -4.67 17.29
N VAL A 23 0.01 -5.73 16.51
CA VAL A 23 0.37 -5.63 15.09
C VAL A 23 -0.80 -4.89 14.46
N GLY A 24 -0.76 -3.56 14.52
CA GLY A 24 -1.79 -2.72 13.94
C GLY A 24 -1.91 -3.03 12.46
N THR A 25 -2.99 -3.69 12.07
CA THR A 25 -3.31 -3.86 10.67
C THR A 25 -3.64 -2.49 10.11
N LEU A 26 -2.95 -2.08 9.05
CA LEU A 26 -3.28 -0.83 8.39
C LEU A 26 -4.72 -0.90 7.86
N PRO A 27 -5.47 0.21 7.93
CA PRO A 27 -6.85 0.23 7.47
C PRO A 27 -6.94 -0.06 5.97
N ALA A 28 -7.97 -0.79 5.55
CA ALA A 28 -8.29 -0.94 4.14
C ALA A 28 -8.77 0.40 3.56
N TYR A 29 -8.41 0.69 2.32
CA TYR A 29 -8.88 1.89 1.64
C TYR A 29 -10.39 1.83 1.43
N GLN A 30 -11.08 2.88 1.87
CA GLN A 30 -12.52 3.05 1.69
C GLN A 30 -12.75 3.89 0.44
N ALA A 31 -13.11 3.21 -0.66
CA ALA A 31 -13.40 3.87 -1.92
C ALA A 31 -14.67 4.71 -1.81
N PRO A 32 -14.68 5.96 -2.31
CA PRO A 32 -15.92 6.72 -2.43
C PRO A 32 -16.86 6.07 -3.45
N ALA A 33 -18.12 6.44 -3.42
CA ALA A 33 -19.08 6.02 -4.44
C ALA A 33 -18.72 6.59 -5.82
N GLY A 34 -18.91 5.78 -6.87
CA GLY A 34 -18.65 6.20 -8.24
C GLY A 34 -18.14 5.07 -9.13
N PRO A 35 -18.00 5.33 -10.43
CA PRO A 35 -17.38 4.37 -11.35
C PRO A 35 -15.90 4.21 -11.03
N ALA A 36 -15.40 2.96 -11.10
CA ALA A 36 -13.98 2.69 -10.91
C ALA A 36 -13.14 3.45 -11.95
N ASN A 37 -12.17 4.22 -11.45
CA ASN A 37 -11.31 5.06 -12.29
C ASN A 37 -9.82 4.78 -12.10
N VAL A 38 -9.46 3.83 -11.23
CA VAL A 38 -8.09 3.41 -11.01
C VAL A 38 -8.02 1.89 -10.99
N ARG A 39 -7.09 1.31 -11.74
CA ARG A 39 -6.67 -0.08 -11.65
C ARG A 39 -5.25 -0.13 -11.09
N LEU A 40 -5.02 -0.97 -10.09
CA LEU A 40 -3.70 -1.19 -9.52
C LEU A 40 -3.32 -2.66 -9.73
N SER A 41 -2.19 -2.89 -10.34
CA SER A 41 -1.63 -4.24 -10.56
C SER A 41 -0.19 -4.29 -10.07
N GLY A 42 0.26 -5.47 -9.68
CA GLY A 42 1.62 -5.61 -9.17
C GLY A 42 2.23 -6.97 -9.39
N VAL A 43 3.48 -6.98 -9.77
CA VAL A 43 4.31 -8.18 -9.91
C VAL A 43 5.47 -8.09 -8.94
N ALA A 44 5.68 -9.13 -8.14
CA ALA A 44 6.80 -9.21 -7.21
C ALA A 44 7.48 -10.57 -7.35
N GLU A 45 8.69 -10.55 -7.88
CA GLU A 45 9.49 -11.75 -8.10
C GLU A 45 10.51 -11.92 -6.96
N GLY A 46 10.39 -13.02 -6.22
CA GLY A 46 11.37 -13.44 -5.24
C GLY A 46 12.42 -14.36 -5.86
N GLY A 47 13.58 -14.50 -5.21
CA GLY A 47 14.58 -15.51 -5.58
C GLY A 47 14.29 -16.85 -4.91
N ALA A 48 15.11 -17.87 -5.22
CA ALA A 48 14.96 -19.23 -4.70
C ALA A 48 14.90 -19.33 -3.16
N LEU A 49 15.54 -18.40 -2.44
CA LEU A 49 15.59 -18.36 -0.97
C LEU A 49 14.97 -17.08 -0.39
N SER A 50 14.12 -16.40 -1.16
CA SER A 50 13.46 -15.20 -0.72
C SER A 50 12.04 -15.09 -1.26
N SER A 51 11.13 -14.56 -0.46
CA SER A 51 9.79 -14.16 -0.90
C SER A 51 9.69 -12.64 -0.92
N VAL A 52 8.91 -12.14 -1.87
CA VAL A 52 8.58 -10.72 -1.96
C VAL A 52 7.06 -10.59 -1.94
N SER A 53 6.57 -9.71 -1.14
CA SER A 53 5.16 -9.31 -1.11
C SER A 53 5.05 -7.80 -1.27
N GLY A 54 3.93 -7.34 -1.79
CA GLY A 54 3.68 -5.92 -1.98
C GLY A 54 2.33 -5.50 -1.42
N ARG A 55 2.18 -4.19 -1.22
CA ARG A 55 0.90 -3.54 -0.95
C ARG A 55 0.90 -2.12 -1.49
N PHE A 56 -0.25 -1.66 -1.93
CA PHE A 56 -0.44 -0.26 -2.27
C PHE A 56 -0.95 0.51 -1.05
N LEU A 57 -0.43 1.71 -0.87
CA LEU A 57 -0.84 2.64 0.17
C LEU A 57 -1.35 3.92 -0.51
N VAL A 58 -2.54 4.33 -0.14
CA VAL A 58 -3.14 5.57 -0.63
C VAL A 58 -3.09 6.58 0.48
N TYR A 59 -2.48 7.72 0.23
CA TYR A 59 -2.40 8.83 1.17
C TYR A 59 -3.12 10.06 0.60
N ARG A 60 -3.70 10.84 1.48
CA ARG A 60 -4.19 12.19 1.17
C ARG A 60 -3.13 13.20 1.57
N PRO A 61 -2.64 14.03 0.66
CA PRO A 61 -1.78 15.15 1.04
C PRO A 61 -2.53 16.07 2.00
N LYS A 62 -1.89 16.44 3.09
CA LYS A 62 -2.36 17.43 4.04
C LYS A 62 -1.79 18.81 3.68
N ASP A 63 -0.54 18.82 3.29
CA ASP A 63 0.22 19.93 2.74
C ASP A 63 1.26 19.39 1.75
N ALA A 64 2.18 20.22 1.28
CA ALA A 64 3.18 19.79 0.29
C ALA A 64 4.04 18.60 0.74
N CYS A 65 4.29 18.44 2.04
CA CYS A 65 5.25 17.48 2.57
C CYS A 65 4.65 16.47 3.55
N THR A 66 3.40 16.64 4.01
CA THR A 66 2.76 15.74 4.95
C THR A 66 1.56 15.02 4.33
N HIS A 67 1.39 13.76 4.72
CA HIS A 67 0.38 12.88 4.16
C HIS A 67 -0.34 12.12 5.28
N THR A 68 -1.63 11.90 5.08
CA THR A 68 -2.42 11.04 5.97
C THR A 68 -2.80 9.77 5.23
N LEU A 69 -2.51 8.61 5.81
CA LEU A 69 -2.90 7.34 5.22
C LEU A 69 -4.42 7.25 5.13
N ALA A 70 -4.92 7.13 3.90
CA ALA A 70 -6.32 6.90 3.61
C ALA A 70 -6.67 5.40 3.63
N GLY A 71 -5.67 4.54 3.42
CA GLY A 71 -5.83 3.11 3.51
C GLY A 71 -4.93 2.33 2.57
N THR A 72 -5.05 1.01 2.61
CA THR A 72 -4.28 0.08 1.82
C THR A 72 -5.14 -0.64 0.80
N LEU A 73 -4.54 -0.98 -0.33
CA LEU A 73 -5.15 -1.81 -1.38
C LEU A 73 -4.28 -3.05 -1.62
N PRO A 74 -4.92 -4.20 -1.94
CA PRO A 74 -4.18 -5.43 -2.17
C PRO A 74 -3.30 -5.34 -3.41
N PHE A 75 -2.12 -5.96 -3.32
CA PHE A 75 -1.18 -6.12 -4.40
C PHE A 75 -1.48 -7.44 -5.13
N LYS A 76 -1.96 -7.36 -6.36
CA LYS A 76 -2.36 -8.52 -7.17
C LYS A 76 -1.88 -8.35 -8.61
N GLU A 77 -1.41 -9.42 -9.22
CA GLU A 77 -0.99 -9.43 -10.62
C GLU A 77 -2.15 -9.10 -11.58
N ASN A 78 -3.31 -9.71 -11.36
CA ASN A 78 -4.51 -9.45 -12.14
C ASN A 78 -5.15 -8.07 -11.88
N GLY A 79 -4.59 -7.33 -10.92
CA GLY A 79 -5.04 -6.01 -10.55
C GLY A 79 -6.30 -5.98 -9.68
N VAL A 80 -6.52 -4.80 -9.12
CA VAL A 80 -7.72 -4.42 -8.36
C VAL A 80 -8.19 -3.07 -8.88
N THR A 81 -9.48 -2.94 -9.14
CA THR A 81 -10.07 -1.65 -9.51
C THR A 81 -10.67 -0.97 -8.30
N THR A 82 -10.56 0.34 -8.25
CA THR A 82 -11.11 1.17 -7.16
C THR A 82 -11.52 2.53 -7.67
N VAL A 83 -12.15 3.30 -6.80
CA VAL A 83 -12.46 4.71 -7.04
C VAL A 83 -11.54 5.57 -6.20
N ILE A 84 -10.83 6.50 -6.84
CA ILE A 84 -10.20 7.63 -6.16
C ILE A 84 -10.95 8.88 -6.61
N ALA A 85 -11.37 9.71 -5.65
CA ALA A 85 -12.23 10.86 -5.94
C ALA A 85 -11.60 11.79 -7.00
N PRO A 86 -12.31 12.06 -8.11
CA PRO A 86 -11.82 13.00 -9.12
C PRO A 86 -11.66 14.40 -8.54
N GLY A 87 -10.69 15.15 -9.08
CA GLY A 87 -10.36 16.49 -8.60
C GLY A 87 -9.43 16.52 -7.38
N GLN A 88 -9.03 15.36 -6.86
CA GLN A 88 -8.08 15.25 -5.76
C GLN A 88 -6.70 14.83 -6.27
N THR A 89 -5.68 15.28 -5.58
CA THR A 89 -4.34 14.70 -5.70
C THR A 89 -4.16 13.69 -4.58
N VAL A 90 -3.68 12.50 -4.88
CA VAL A 90 -3.28 11.50 -3.90
C VAL A 90 -1.80 11.21 -3.99
N TYR A 91 -1.20 10.86 -2.88
CA TYR A 91 0.13 10.28 -2.84
C TYR A 91 -0.04 8.76 -2.81
N LEU A 92 0.31 8.12 -3.91
CA LEU A 92 0.22 6.68 -4.10
C LEU A 92 1.61 6.07 -3.90
N SER A 93 1.73 5.23 -2.89
CA SER A 93 2.95 4.48 -2.61
C SER A 93 2.73 2.99 -2.82
N VAL A 94 3.77 2.30 -3.21
CA VAL A 94 3.85 0.85 -3.16
C VAL A 94 4.99 0.45 -2.24
N GLU A 95 4.69 -0.39 -1.29
CA GLU A 95 5.67 -0.95 -0.36
C GLU A 95 5.92 -2.42 -0.72
N PHE A 96 7.18 -2.78 -0.88
CA PHE A 96 7.63 -4.14 -1.07
C PHE A 96 8.34 -4.64 0.19
N THR A 97 7.93 -5.80 0.66
CA THR A 97 8.60 -6.50 1.77
C THR A 97 9.29 -7.74 1.21
N ARG A 98 10.60 -7.76 1.29
CA ARG A 98 11.42 -8.92 0.95
C ARG A 98 11.80 -9.65 2.23
N ARG A 99 11.55 -10.95 2.27
CA ARG A 99 11.95 -11.84 3.37
C ARG A 99 12.91 -12.88 2.86
N THR A 100 14.00 -13.06 3.57
CA THR A 100 14.98 -14.14 3.40
C THR A 100 14.98 -14.99 4.66
N LEU A 101 15.80 -16.03 4.70
CA LEU A 101 15.97 -16.88 5.89
C LEU A 101 16.41 -16.07 7.12
N ASN A 102 17.21 -15.03 6.93
CA ASN A 102 17.88 -14.32 8.03
C ASN A 102 17.52 -12.83 8.13
N SER A 103 16.72 -12.29 7.20
CA SER A 103 16.41 -10.86 7.17
C SER A 103 15.05 -10.55 6.58
N THR A 104 14.51 -9.42 7.01
CA THR A 104 13.35 -8.78 6.37
C THR A 104 13.77 -7.36 6.03
N SER A 105 13.57 -6.98 4.77
CA SER A 105 13.80 -5.61 4.29
C SER A 105 12.53 -5.05 3.67
N MET A 106 12.34 -3.76 3.83
CA MET A 106 11.25 -2.99 3.21
C MET A 106 11.83 -1.94 2.31
N ILE A 107 11.18 -1.75 1.17
CA ILE A 107 11.48 -0.70 0.21
C ILE A 107 10.17 -0.16 -0.33
N ASP A 108 10.11 1.13 -0.57
CA ASP A 108 8.93 1.77 -1.13
C ASP A 108 9.28 2.70 -2.28
N THR A 109 8.31 2.93 -3.13
CA THR A 109 8.34 3.96 -4.16
C THR A 109 6.97 4.61 -4.27
N ALA A 110 6.93 5.87 -4.66
CA ALA A 110 5.69 6.62 -4.68
C ALA A 110 5.61 7.64 -5.82
N ARG A 111 4.38 8.07 -6.11
CA ARG A 111 4.06 9.15 -7.04
C ARG A 111 2.88 9.96 -6.51
N TYR A 112 2.90 11.24 -6.77
CA TYR A 112 1.70 12.07 -6.67
C TYR A 112 0.87 11.89 -7.93
N LEU A 113 -0.40 11.59 -7.74
CA LEU A 113 -1.36 11.40 -8.81
C LEU A 113 -2.49 12.43 -8.70
N PRO A 114 -2.51 13.46 -9.54
CA PRO A 114 -3.66 14.33 -9.71
C PRO A 114 -4.75 13.56 -10.48
N VAL A 115 -5.84 13.21 -9.80
CA VAL A 115 -6.94 12.44 -10.38
C VAL A 115 -7.91 13.38 -11.10
N ARG A 116 -7.92 13.34 -12.43
CA ARG A 116 -8.76 14.19 -13.26
C ARG A 116 -10.13 13.57 -13.54
N PRO A 117 -11.21 14.36 -13.57
CA PRO A 117 -12.52 13.85 -13.99
C PRO A 117 -12.48 13.24 -15.41
N GLY A 118 -13.22 12.15 -15.62
CA GLY A 118 -13.34 11.50 -16.92
C GLY A 118 -12.10 10.70 -17.37
N MET A 119 -11.09 10.57 -16.50
CA MET A 119 -9.88 9.82 -16.76
C MET A 119 -9.86 8.51 -15.99
N PHE A 120 -9.22 7.51 -16.58
CA PHE A 120 -8.90 6.23 -15.98
C PHE A 120 -7.37 6.11 -15.83
N TYR A 121 -6.92 5.52 -14.74
CA TYR A 121 -5.52 5.36 -14.40
C TYR A 121 -5.17 3.88 -14.26
N ASP A 122 -4.19 3.42 -15.03
CA ASP A 122 -3.60 2.10 -14.90
C ASP A 122 -2.27 2.22 -14.17
N VAL A 123 -2.24 1.72 -12.94
CA VAL A 123 -1.09 1.75 -12.03
C VAL A 123 -0.45 0.37 -12.03
N ARG A 124 0.82 0.32 -12.36
CA ARG A 124 1.60 -0.91 -12.36
C ARG A 124 2.83 -0.77 -11.49
N ALA A 125 2.97 -1.67 -10.52
CA ALA A 125 4.14 -1.75 -9.67
C ALA A 125 4.86 -3.08 -9.91
N GLU A 126 6.17 -3.01 -10.12
CA GLU A 126 7.00 -4.20 -10.37
C GLU A 126 8.19 -4.21 -9.41
N TYR A 127 8.49 -5.41 -8.90
CA TYR A 127 9.71 -5.70 -8.20
C TYR A 127 10.38 -6.91 -8.85
N ARG A 128 11.55 -6.69 -9.45
CA ARG A 128 12.31 -7.75 -10.14
C ARG A 128 13.79 -7.66 -9.76
N GLY A 129 14.31 -8.76 -9.22
CA GLY A 129 15.72 -8.83 -8.81
C GLY A 129 16.04 -7.83 -7.69
N SER A 130 16.69 -6.72 -8.03
CA SER A 130 16.99 -5.61 -7.11
C SER A 130 16.31 -4.30 -7.51
N GLY A 131 15.58 -4.30 -8.64
CA GLY A 131 14.90 -3.14 -9.16
C GLY A 131 13.42 -3.11 -8.75
N TYR A 132 12.90 -1.91 -8.58
CA TYR A 132 11.47 -1.68 -8.37
C TYR A 132 11.03 -0.47 -9.19
N GLU A 133 9.82 -0.55 -9.70
CA GLU A 133 9.25 0.49 -10.56
C GLU A 133 7.78 0.71 -10.23
N LEU A 134 7.34 1.94 -10.33
CA LEU A 134 5.94 2.34 -10.24
C LEU A 134 5.60 3.21 -11.43
N THR A 135 4.82 2.65 -12.35
CA THR A 135 4.34 3.32 -13.55
C THR A 135 2.86 3.65 -13.41
N ILE A 136 2.46 4.85 -13.80
CA ILE A 136 1.06 5.28 -13.82
C ILE A 136 0.75 5.77 -15.23
N ARG A 137 -0.26 5.19 -15.86
CA ARG A 137 -0.75 5.60 -17.19
C ARG A 137 -2.16 6.13 -17.08
N GLU A 138 -2.38 7.26 -17.71
CA GLU A 138 -3.67 7.94 -17.77
C GLU A 138 -4.28 7.78 -19.16
N MET A 139 -5.56 7.48 -19.21
CA MET A 139 -6.34 7.37 -20.44
C MET A 139 -7.75 7.90 -20.24
N PRO A 140 -8.48 8.36 -21.26
CA PRO A 140 -9.89 8.68 -21.13
C PRO A 140 -10.69 7.46 -20.64
N MET A 141 -11.68 7.67 -19.78
CA MET A 141 -12.55 6.59 -19.31
C MET A 141 -13.32 6.00 -20.49
N GLY A 142 -13.24 4.66 -20.66
CA GLY A 142 -13.79 3.97 -21.83
C GLY A 142 -12.95 4.08 -23.10
N GLY A 143 -11.83 4.77 -23.06
CA GLY A 143 -10.88 4.84 -24.19
C GLY A 143 -10.07 3.56 -24.35
N SER A 144 -9.69 3.26 -25.59
CA SER A 144 -8.76 2.19 -25.93
C SER A 144 -7.42 2.80 -26.34
N GLY A 145 -6.33 2.40 -25.70
CA GLY A 145 -4.99 2.90 -26.06
C GLY A 145 -3.98 2.67 -24.94
N ALA A 146 -2.70 2.91 -25.27
CA ALA A 146 -1.59 2.68 -24.33
C ALA A 146 -1.56 3.66 -23.14
N GLY A 147 -2.38 4.72 -23.18
CA GLY A 147 -2.36 5.77 -22.19
C GLY A 147 -1.07 6.62 -22.22
N ARG A 148 -1.09 7.74 -21.51
CA ARG A 148 0.08 8.61 -21.30
C ARG A 148 0.62 8.37 -19.90
N GLU A 149 1.92 8.22 -19.76
CA GLU A 149 2.55 8.15 -18.45
C GLU A 149 2.38 9.48 -17.71
N VAL A 150 1.99 9.36 -16.44
CA VAL A 150 1.72 10.49 -15.55
C VAL A 150 2.23 10.16 -14.14
N GLY A 151 2.16 11.14 -13.26
CA GLY A 151 2.62 11.03 -11.88
C GLY A 151 3.84 11.92 -11.66
N ILE A 152 3.86 12.56 -10.52
CA ILE A 152 4.92 13.49 -10.13
C ILE A 152 5.77 12.81 -9.07
N LEU A 153 7.09 12.80 -9.24
CA LEU A 153 8.01 12.29 -8.24
C LEU A 153 7.90 13.13 -6.95
N PRO A 154 8.04 12.52 -5.76
CA PRO A 154 7.96 13.26 -4.51
C PRO A 154 8.91 14.46 -4.41
N GLY A 155 10.12 14.35 -4.97
CA GLY A 155 11.10 15.45 -4.98
C GLY A 155 10.85 16.54 -6.04
N GLU A 156 9.86 16.38 -6.91
CA GLU A 156 9.53 17.36 -7.95
C GLU A 156 8.42 18.32 -7.52
N LEU A 157 7.82 18.11 -6.35
CA LEU A 157 6.81 19.04 -5.83
C LEU A 157 7.47 20.33 -5.31
N PRO A 158 6.98 21.50 -5.76
CA PRO A 158 7.43 22.77 -5.20
C PRO A 158 7.12 22.82 -3.70
N GLY A 159 8.12 23.13 -2.89
CA GLY A 159 7.96 23.37 -1.45
C GLY A 159 8.13 22.15 -0.53
N CYS A 160 8.59 21.03 -1.07
CA CYS A 160 9.23 19.95 -0.34
C CYS A 160 10.70 19.82 -0.71
#